data_033c4f6193c6bc97ea17320803ab7d87
#
_entry.id   033c4f6193c6bc97ea17320803ab7d87
#
_cell.length_a   1.000
_cell.length_b   1.000
_cell.length_c   1.000
_cell.angle_alpha   90.00
_cell.angle_beta   90.00
_cell.angle_gamma   90.00
#
_symmetry.space_group_name_H-M   'P 1'
#
loop_
_entity.id
_entity.type
_entity.pdbx_description
1 polymer ?
#
loop_
_entity_poly.entity_id
_entity_poly.type
_entity_poly.pdbx_seq_one_letter_code
_entity_poly.pdbx_strand_id
1 'polypeptide(L)'
;QTQIIWGEEAILEGVLDYEFSLSPRAFYQLNPEQTEVLYSEAVKALDVSPEDHLIDAYCGVGTIGFAFANRVKSVRGMDIIPEAIEDAKYNAKRMGFENTHYEAGTAEEIIPRWYQEGYRANAVIVDPPRTGLGTKLIETLLHYAPEKMVYVSCNVSTLARDLVALTKVYQVEYIQSVDMFPHTARTEAVVKLVKK
;
A
#
# COMPACT_ATOMS: atom_id res chain seq x y z
N GLN A 1 8.93 0.83 -24.95
CA GLN A 1 9.51 -0.49 -24.63
C GLN A 1 10.86 -0.27 -23.98
N THR A 2 11.13 -0.97 -22.87
CA THR A 2 12.46 -1.02 -22.25
C THR A 2 13.27 -2.10 -22.96
N GLN A 3 14.53 -1.79 -23.32
CA GLN A 3 15.44 -2.74 -23.94
C GLN A 3 16.67 -2.88 -23.04
N ILE A 4 17.01 -4.10 -22.70
CA ILE A 4 18.24 -4.39 -21.96
C ILE A 4 19.41 -4.24 -22.92
N ILE A 5 20.37 -3.39 -22.55
CA ILE A 5 21.59 -3.18 -23.31
C ILE A 5 22.72 -4.05 -22.73
N TRP A 6 22.69 -4.25 -21.41
CA TRP A 6 23.67 -5.05 -20.67
C TRP A 6 23.16 -5.35 -19.25
N GLY A 7 23.45 -6.51 -18.70
CA GLY A 7 23.10 -6.92 -17.32
C GLY A 7 21.82 -7.75 -17.26
N GLU A 8 21.24 -7.81 -16.06
CA GLU A 8 20.05 -8.59 -15.76
C GLU A 8 18.75 -7.81 -16.05
N GLU A 9 17.65 -8.54 -16.26
CA GLU A 9 16.33 -7.97 -16.52
C GLU A 9 15.67 -7.33 -15.30
N ALA A 10 16.12 -7.70 -14.10
CA ALA A 10 15.59 -7.22 -12.84
C ALA A 10 16.72 -7.09 -11.81
N ILE A 11 16.51 -6.28 -10.80
CA ILE A 11 17.37 -6.20 -9.62
C ILE A 11 16.69 -6.89 -8.44
N LEU A 12 17.49 -7.36 -7.48
CA LEU A 12 17.00 -7.90 -6.23
C LEU A 12 17.24 -6.88 -5.12
N GLU A 13 16.19 -6.56 -4.40
CA GLU A 13 16.23 -5.62 -3.27
C GLU A 13 15.53 -6.20 -2.06
N GLY A 14 16.11 -6.01 -0.88
CA GLY A 14 15.57 -6.45 0.40
C GLY A 14 14.82 -5.35 1.12
N VAL A 15 13.65 -5.67 1.67
CA VAL A 15 12.96 -4.82 2.65
C VAL A 15 12.21 -5.70 3.64
N LEU A 16 12.27 -5.36 4.92
CA LEU A 16 11.84 -6.25 5.99
C LEU A 16 12.55 -7.62 5.86
N ASP A 17 11.82 -8.71 5.99
CA ASP A 17 12.35 -10.07 5.86
C ASP A 17 12.21 -10.65 4.44
N TYR A 18 11.93 -9.80 3.43
CA TYR A 18 11.63 -10.24 2.08
C TYR A 18 12.59 -9.67 1.05
N GLU A 19 12.89 -10.47 0.03
CA GLU A 19 13.66 -10.07 -1.14
C GLU A 19 12.75 -9.95 -2.36
N PHE A 20 12.77 -8.78 -3.00
CA PHE A 20 11.93 -8.42 -4.14
C PHE A 20 12.73 -8.44 -5.44
N SER A 21 12.16 -9.04 -6.47
CA SER A 21 12.60 -8.85 -7.85
C SER A 21 11.87 -7.64 -8.43
N LEU A 22 12.62 -6.69 -8.96
CA LEU A 22 12.12 -5.40 -9.43
C LEU A 22 12.50 -5.21 -10.89
N SER A 23 11.50 -5.06 -11.75
CA SER A 23 11.71 -4.69 -13.15
C SER A 23 12.12 -3.21 -13.29
N PRO A 24 12.70 -2.77 -14.43
CA PRO A 24 13.19 -1.39 -14.60
C PRO A 24 12.14 -0.28 -14.51
N ARG A 25 10.85 -0.62 -14.51
CA ARG A 25 9.74 0.34 -14.41
C ARG A 25 9.05 0.33 -13.07
N ALA A 26 9.37 -0.65 -12.21
CA ALA A 26 8.81 -0.70 -10.88
C ALA A 26 9.33 0.48 -10.03
N PHE A 27 8.43 1.12 -9.30
CA PHE A 27 8.82 2.06 -8.26
C PHE A 27 9.31 1.29 -7.05
N TYR A 28 10.40 1.76 -6.46
CA TYR A 28 10.94 1.26 -5.21
C TYR A 28 11.49 2.42 -4.39
N GLN A 29 11.36 2.34 -3.06
CA GLN A 29 11.82 3.39 -2.15
C GLN A 29 13.33 3.52 -2.16
N LEU A 30 13.84 4.77 -2.21
CA LEU A 30 15.28 5.05 -2.40
C LEU A 30 16.12 4.95 -1.12
N ASN A 31 15.50 4.89 0.05
CA ASN A 31 16.18 4.74 1.33
C ASN A 31 15.71 3.46 2.03
N PRO A 32 16.37 2.30 1.82
CA PRO A 32 15.91 1.02 2.36
C PRO A 32 15.78 1.00 3.88
N GLU A 33 16.73 1.59 4.61
CA GLU A 33 16.71 1.62 6.08
C GLU A 33 15.46 2.37 6.61
N GLN A 34 15.16 3.54 6.06
CA GLN A 34 13.99 4.30 6.46
C GLN A 34 12.68 3.72 5.91
N THR A 35 12.75 3.00 4.80
CA THR A 35 11.60 2.23 4.27
C THR A 35 11.19 1.13 5.24
N GLU A 36 12.14 0.42 5.83
CA GLU A 36 11.85 -0.57 6.86
C GLU A 36 11.18 0.05 8.09
N VAL A 37 11.64 1.22 8.52
CA VAL A 37 11.00 1.98 9.61
C VAL A 37 9.57 2.35 9.24
N LEU A 38 9.37 2.95 8.05
CA LEU A 38 8.06 3.39 7.56
C LEU A 38 7.07 2.21 7.48
N TYR A 39 7.49 1.10 6.88
CA TYR A 39 6.62 -0.07 6.70
C TYR A 39 6.38 -0.82 8.03
N SER A 40 7.37 -0.87 8.92
CA SER A 40 7.20 -1.43 10.27
C SER A 40 6.17 -0.62 11.07
N GLU A 41 6.20 0.72 10.97
CA GLU A 41 5.19 1.56 11.61
C GLU A 41 3.79 1.38 10.98
N ALA A 42 3.70 1.21 9.66
CA ALA A 42 2.44 0.93 9.00
C ALA A 42 1.85 -0.44 9.44
N VAL A 43 2.70 -1.48 9.52
CA VAL A 43 2.31 -2.81 9.99
C VAL A 43 1.81 -2.77 11.42
N LYS A 44 2.55 -2.10 12.31
CA LYS A 44 2.18 -1.92 13.71
C LYS A 44 0.87 -1.13 13.86
N ALA A 45 0.72 -0.04 13.11
CA ALA A 45 -0.46 0.82 13.17
C ALA A 45 -1.74 0.10 12.73
N LEU A 46 -1.69 -0.69 11.66
CA LEU A 46 -2.88 -1.36 11.13
C LEU A 46 -3.42 -2.45 12.07
N ASP A 47 -2.55 -3.09 12.87
CA ASP A 47 -2.93 -4.05 13.92
C ASP A 47 -3.93 -5.11 13.41
N VAL A 48 -3.47 -5.91 12.45
CA VAL A 48 -4.30 -6.91 11.77
C VAL A 48 -4.43 -8.21 12.55
N SER A 49 -5.50 -8.94 12.28
CA SER A 49 -5.76 -10.30 12.76
C SER A 49 -5.72 -11.33 11.62
N PRO A 50 -5.57 -12.64 11.92
CA PRO A 50 -5.59 -13.71 10.92
C PRO A 50 -6.91 -13.83 10.13
N GLU A 51 -7.99 -13.24 10.62
CA GLU A 51 -9.29 -13.25 9.94
C GLU A 51 -9.49 -12.03 9.01
N ASP A 52 -8.57 -11.07 9.04
CA ASP A 52 -8.71 -9.84 8.28
C ASP A 52 -8.52 -10.08 6.78
N HIS A 53 -9.30 -9.36 6.00
CA HIS A 53 -9.15 -9.21 4.56
C HIS A 53 -8.59 -7.82 4.26
N LEU A 54 -7.37 -7.75 3.74
CA LEU A 54 -6.64 -6.51 3.49
C LEU A 54 -6.74 -6.09 2.02
N ILE A 55 -6.99 -4.81 1.79
CA ILE A 55 -6.72 -4.14 0.52
C ILE A 55 -5.45 -3.31 0.65
N ASP A 56 -4.52 -3.50 -0.30
CA ASP A 56 -3.31 -2.70 -0.51
C ASP A 56 -3.50 -1.86 -1.78
N ALA A 57 -3.91 -0.61 -1.60
CA ALA A 57 -4.13 0.32 -2.70
C ALA A 57 -2.85 1.12 -2.99
N TYR A 58 -2.49 1.23 -4.26
CA TYR A 58 -1.18 1.71 -4.75
C TYR A 58 -0.05 0.74 -4.37
N CYS A 59 -0.29 -0.56 -4.52
CA CYS A 59 0.58 -1.60 -3.98
C CYS A 59 1.98 -1.68 -4.63
N GLY A 60 2.18 -1.06 -5.80
CA GLY A 60 3.42 -1.21 -6.55
C GLY A 60 3.74 -2.69 -6.80
N VAL A 61 4.94 -3.11 -6.41
CA VAL A 61 5.40 -4.50 -6.49
C VAL A 61 4.93 -5.37 -5.31
N GLY A 62 4.01 -4.86 -4.49
CA GLY A 62 3.40 -5.58 -3.36
C GLY A 62 4.15 -5.46 -2.04
N THR A 63 5.15 -4.59 -1.93
CA THR A 63 6.10 -4.55 -0.81
C THR A 63 5.41 -4.44 0.56
N ILE A 64 4.46 -3.51 0.72
CA ILE A 64 3.72 -3.36 1.98
C ILE A 64 2.76 -4.52 2.19
N GLY A 65 2.03 -4.94 1.15
CA GLY A 65 1.08 -6.04 1.23
C GLY A 65 1.71 -7.35 1.70
N PHE A 66 2.95 -7.66 1.25
CA PHE A 66 3.65 -8.86 1.68
C PHE A 66 4.01 -8.87 3.16
N ALA A 67 4.26 -7.69 3.77
CA ALA A 67 4.48 -7.60 5.21
C ALA A 67 3.28 -8.07 6.04
N PHE A 68 2.10 -8.09 5.42
CA PHE A 68 0.85 -8.57 6.05
C PHE A 68 0.45 -9.99 5.63
N ALA A 69 0.98 -10.54 4.53
CA ALA A 69 0.47 -11.77 3.92
C ALA A 69 0.42 -12.96 4.90
N ASN A 70 1.40 -13.10 5.79
CA ASN A 70 1.42 -14.15 6.83
C ASN A 70 0.56 -13.82 8.07
N ARG A 71 -0.08 -12.66 8.12
CA ARG A 71 -0.79 -12.15 9.30
C ARG A 71 -2.29 -11.99 9.08
N VAL A 72 -2.75 -12.13 7.84
CA VAL A 72 -4.14 -11.90 7.43
C VAL A 72 -4.66 -13.07 6.62
N LYS A 73 -5.97 -13.15 6.48
CA LYS A 73 -6.64 -14.17 5.69
C LYS A 73 -6.40 -14.00 4.20
N SER A 74 -6.40 -12.77 3.73
CA SER A 74 -6.08 -12.47 2.32
C SER A 74 -5.59 -11.04 2.14
N VAL A 75 -4.76 -10.84 1.12
CA VAL A 75 -4.33 -9.53 0.62
C VAL A 75 -4.79 -9.39 -0.83
N ARG A 76 -5.45 -8.28 -1.15
CA ARG A 76 -5.70 -7.88 -2.53
C ARG A 76 -5.04 -6.53 -2.81
N GLY A 77 -4.12 -6.52 -3.77
CA GLY A 77 -3.40 -5.31 -4.17
C GLY A 77 -3.79 -4.81 -5.55
N MET A 78 -3.74 -3.50 -5.76
CA MET A 78 -3.89 -2.91 -7.08
C MET A 78 -2.91 -1.75 -7.27
N ASP A 79 -2.48 -1.61 -8.53
CA ASP A 79 -1.68 -0.48 -9.00
C ASP A 79 -2.00 -0.19 -10.47
N ILE A 80 -1.80 1.05 -10.90
CA ILE A 80 -2.03 1.46 -12.30
C ILE A 80 -0.92 0.99 -13.24
N ILE A 81 0.22 0.57 -12.71
CA ILE A 81 1.39 0.14 -13.48
C ILE A 81 1.33 -1.38 -13.70
N PRO A 82 1.02 -1.86 -14.93
CA PRO A 82 0.89 -3.29 -15.18
C PRO A 82 2.17 -4.08 -14.88
N GLU A 83 3.34 -3.51 -15.19
CA GLU A 83 4.63 -4.14 -14.95
C GLU A 83 4.87 -4.35 -13.44
N ALA A 84 4.50 -3.39 -12.58
CA ALA A 84 4.60 -3.54 -11.13
C ALA A 84 3.69 -4.66 -10.61
N ILE A 85 2.50 -4.80 -11.17
CA ILE A 85 1.57 -5.89 -10.84
C ILE A 85 2.11 -7.25 -11.26
N GLU A 86 2.76 -7.35 -12.42
CA GLU A 86 3.40 -8.62 -12.81
C GLU A 86 4.58 -8.95 -11.88
N ASP A 87 5.36 -7.97 -11.46
CA ASP A 87 6.40 -8.15 -10.44
C ASP A 87 5.80 -8.58 -9.09
N ALA A 88 4.68 -7.97 -8.65
CA ALA A 88 3.97 -8.37 -7.42
C ALA A 88 3.52 -9.85 -7.47
N LYS A 89 2.93 -10.28 -8.59
CA LYS A 89 2.52 -11.69 -8.80
C LYS A 89 3.71 -12.63 -8.80
N TYR A 90 4.80 -12.25 -9.49
CA TYR A 90 6.02 -13.04 -9.53
C TYR A 90 6.64 -13.19 -8.14
N ASN A 91 6.77 -12.09 -7.39
CA ASN A 91 7.29 -12.09 -6.03
C ASN A 91 6.40 -12.91 -5.08
N ALA A 92 5.08 -12.78 -5.15
CA ALA A 92 4.14 -13.58 -4.36
C ALA A 92 4.35 -15.09 -4.58
N LYS A 93 4.45 -15.50 -5.85
CA LYS A 93 4.72 -16.90 -6.20
C LYS A 93 6.07 -17.38 -5.69
N ARG A 94 7.13 -16.56 -5.84
CA ARG A 94 8.49 -16.88 -5.40
C ARG A 94 8.57 -17.04 -3.87
N MET A 95 7.80 -16.23 -3.13
CA MET A 95 7.73 -16.27 -1.67
C MET A 95 6.71 -17.30 -1.13
N GLY A 96 5.94 -17.97 -1.99
CA GLY A 96 4.97 -18.99 -1.60
C GLY A 96 3.67 -18.43 -0.99
N PHE A 97 3.31 -17.17 -1.27
CA PHE A 97 2.06 -16.60 -0.81
C PHE A 97 0.89 -17.01 -1.72
N GLU A 98 0.00 -17.84 -1.20
CA GLU A 98 -1.21 -18.32 -1.90
C GLU A 98 -2.45 -17.44 -1.61
N ASN A 99 -2.40 -16.61 -0.57
CA ASN A 99 -3.51 -15.77 -0.11
C ASN A 99 -3.46 -14.35 -0.65
N THR A 100 -2.67 -14.10 -1.70
CA THR A 100 -2.51 -12.79 -2.31
C THR A 100 -3.11 -12.75 -3.72
N HIS A 101 -3.68 -11.60 -4.11
CA HIS A 101 -4.22 -11.35 -5.43
C HIS A 101 -3.88 -9.93 -5.88
N TYR A 102 -3.32 -9.78 -7.07
CA TYR A 102 -2.89 -8.49 -7.61
C TYR A 102 -3.52 -8.19 -8.97
N GLU A 103 -3.94 -6.93 -9.15
CA GLU A 103 -4.67 -6.51 -10.33
C GLU A 103 -4.24 -5.12 -10.82
N ALA A 104 -4.01 -4.96 -12.13
CA ALA A 104 -3.67 -3.68 -12.73
C ALA A 104 -4.92 -2.84 -12.96
N GLY A 105 -4.92 -1.60 -12.48
CA GLY A 105 -6.00 -0.64 -12.64
C GLY A 105 -6.08 0.33 -11.46
N THR A 106 -7.07 1.22 -11.53
CA THR A 106 -7.27 2.23 -10.49
C THR A 106 -8.03 1.66 -9.29
N ALA A 107 -7.70 2.13 -8.08
CA ALA A 107 -8.40 1.73 -6.86
C ALA A 107 -9.89 2.10 -6.92
N GLU A 108 -10.22 3.22 -7.58
CA GLU A 108 -11.58 3.72 -7.79
C GLU A 108 -12.47 2.80 -8.64
N GLU A 109 -11.87 1.97 -9.48
CA GLU A 109 -12.59 1.02 -10.35
C GLU A 109 -12.57 -0.39 -9.74
N ILE A 110 -11.43 -0.79 -9.20
CA ILE A 110 -11.21 -2.16 -8.73
C ILE A 110 -11.91 -2.41 -7.39
N ILE A 111 -11.81 -1.50 -6.42
CA ILE A 111 -12.41 -1.71 -5.09
C ILE A 111 -13.94 -1.91 -5.19
N PRO A 112 -14.73 -1.04 -5.88
CA PRO A 112 -16.16 -1.27 -6.01
C PRO A 112 -16.50 -2.60 -6.67
N ARG A 113 -15.73 -3.00 -7.68
CA ARG A 113 -15.95 -4.28 -8.37
C ARG A 113 -15.70 -5.46 -7.43
N TRP A 114 -14.62 -5.48 -6.66
CA TRP A 114 -14.36 -6.52 -5.67
C TRP A 114 -15.48 -6.62 -4.63
N TYR A 115 -16.02 -5.49 -4.18
CA TYR A 115 -17.19 -5.51 -3.27
C TYR A 115 -18.44 -6.06 -3.93
N GLN A 116 -18.68 -5.78 -5.21
CA GLN A 116 -19.79 -6.37 -5.98
C GLN A 116 -19.63 -7.88 -6.17
N GLU A 117 -18.39 -8.36 -6.33
CA GLU A 117 -18.02 -9.78 -6.40
C GLU A 117 -18.11 -10.50 -5.04
N GLY A 118 -18.41 -9.78 -3.97
CA GLY A 118 -18.55 -10.35 -2.63
C GLY A 118 -17.32 -10.28 -1.74
N TYR A 119 -16.20 -9.72 -2.20
CA TYR A 119 -15.03 -9.49 -1.33
C TYR A 119 -15.34 -8.37 -0.32
N ARG A 120 -15.06 -8.62 0.94
CA ARG A 120 -15.31 -7.67 2.03
C ARG A 120 -14.01 -7.44 2.79
N ALA A 121 -13.35 -6.33 2.47
CA ALA A 121 -12.16 -5.91 3.21
C ALA A 121 -12.59 -5.20 4.50
N ASN A 122 -11.98 -5.57 5.60
CA ASN A 122 -12.11 -4.88 6.87
C ASN A 122 -10.87 -4.05 7.21
N ALA A 123 -9.77 -4.25 6.49
CA ALA A 123 -8.54 -3.47 6.60
C ALA A 123 -8.12 -2.92 5.23
N VAL A 124 -7.64 -1.68 5.19
CA VAL A 124 -7.12 -1.04 3.97
C VAL A 124 -5.81 -0.32 4.29
N ILE A 125 -4.82 -0.46 3.43
CA ILE A 125 -3.64 0.39 3.41
C ILE A 125 -3.62 1.19 2.12
N VAL A 126 -3.27 2.46 2.21
CA VAL A 126 -3.09 3.35 1.05
C VAL A 126 -1.73 4.06 1.15
N ASP A 127 -0.98 4.02 0.06
CA ASP A 127 0.29 4.75 -0.12
C ASP A 127 0.24 5.56 -1.43
N PRO A 128 -0.59 6.61 -1.46
CA PRO A 128 -0.83 7.35 -2.68
C PRO A 128 0.37 8.23 -3.08
N PRO A 129 0.42 8.66 -4.36
CA PRO A 129 1.39 9.64 -4.81
C PRO A 129 1.23 10.97 -4.07
N ARG A 130 2.17 11.91 -4.30
CA ARG A 130 2.20 13.23 -3.62
C ARG A 130 0.94 14.07 -3.75
N THR A 131 0.09 13.77 -4.70
CA THR A 131 -1.22 14.41 -4.90
C THR A 131 -2.27 13.98 -3.87
N GLY A 132 -1.97 12.94 -3.09
CA GLY A 132 -2.91 12.34 -2.14
C GLY A 132 -3.97 11.48 -2.82
N LEU A 133 -5.02 11.15 -2.09
CA LEU A 133 -6.17 10.39 -2.61
C LEU A 133 -7.03 11.25 -3.54
N GLY A 134 -7.50 10.63 -4.63
CA GLY A 134 -8.54 11.24 -5.48
C GLY A 134 -9.90 11.26 -4.77
N THR A 135 -10.72 12.27 -5.10
CA THR A 135 -12.06 12.41 -4.51
C THR A 135 -12.90 11.14 -4.65
N LYS A 136 -12.85 10.50 -5.81
CA LYS A 136 -13.60 9.26 -6.09
C LYS A 136 -13.17 8.09 -5.21
N LEU A 137 -11.86 7.97 -4.91
CA LEU A 137 -11.39 6.95 -3.98
C LEU A 137 -11.81 7.25 -2.55
N ILE A 138 -11.73 8.51 -2.12
CA ILE A 138 -12.24 8.93 -0.80
C ILE A 138 -13.72 8.57 -0.66
N GLU A 139 -14.56 8.89 -1.65
CA GLU A 139 -15.98 8.53 -1.67
C GLU A 139 -16.19 7.02 -1.59
N THR A 140 -15.38 6.24 -2.30
CA THR A 140 -15.40 4.77 -2.26
C THR A 140 -15.07 4.25 -0.85
N LEU A 141 -14.00 4.77 -0.24
CA LEU A 141 -13.60 4.38 1.12
C LEU A 141 -14.63 4.78 2.18
N LEU A 142 -15.28 5.94 2.03
CA LEU A 142 -16.37 6.36 2.91
C LEU A 142 -17.63 5.52 2.74
N HIS A 143 -17.92 5.08 1.51
CA HIS A 143 -19.11 4.27 1.20
C HIS A 143 -18.99 2.85 1.77
N TYR A 144 -17.89 2.16 1.50
CA TYR A 144 -17.68 0.79 1.98
C TYR A 144 -17.23 0.75 3.45
N ALA A 145 -16.59 1.80 3.91
CA ALA A 145 -16.17 2.04 5.28
C ALA A 145 -15.52 0.82 5.97
N PRO A 146 -14.36 0.33 5.46
CA PRO A 146 -13.57 -0.68 6.15
C PRO A 146 -13.37 -0.31 7.63
N GLU A 147 -13.22 -1.30 8.50
CA GLU A 147 -13.13 -1.05 9.96
C GLU A 147 -11.89 -0.24 10.34
N LYS A 148 -10.78 -0.50 9.65
CA LYS A 148 -9.49 0.15 9.90
C LYS A 148 -8.74 0.44 8.61
N MET A 149 -8.00 1.52 8.63
CA MET A 149 -7.18 1.96 7.50
C MET A 149 -5.87 2.55 8.00
N VAL A 150 -4.79 2.29 7.26
CA VAL A 150 -3.53 3.02 7.39
C VAL A 150 -3.29 3.83 6.13
N TYR A 151 -3.00 5.10 6.31
CA TYR A 151 -2.57 6.02 5.27
C TYR A 151 -1.08 6.30 5.44
N VAL A 152 -0.27 5.84 4.50
CA VAL A 152 1.14 6.23 4.36
C VAL A 152 1.19 7.45 3.43
N SER A 153 1.83 8.53 3.84
CA SER A 153 1.83 9.78 3.08
C SER A 153 3.22 10.38 2.95
N CYS A 154 3.62 10.64 1.72
CA CYS A 154 4.84 11.42 1.42
C CYS A 154 4.60 12.94 1.29
N ASN A 155 3.38 13.42 1.61
CA ASN A 155 3.02 14.84 1.55
C ASN A 155 1.96 15.18 2.61
N VAL A 156 2.39 15.77 3.72
CA VAL A 156 1.52 16.11 4.85
C VAL A 156 0.41 17.12 4.51
N SER A 157 0.60 17.94 3.48
CA SER A 157 -0.44 18.92 3.08
C SER A 157 -1.62 18.23 2.40
N THR A 158 -1.36 17.28 1.50
CA THR A 158 -2.42 16.49 0.87
C THR A 158 -3.04 15.49 1.84
N LEU A 159 -2.26 14.93 2.76
CA LEU A 159 -2.77 14.13 3.87
C LEU A 159 -3.79 14.91 4.71
N ALA A 160 -3.43 16.13 5.16
CA ALA A 160 -4.33 16.97 5.95
C ALA A 160 -5.65 17.26 5.20
N ARG A 161 -5.58 17.56 3.90
CA ARG A 161 -6.77 17.74 3.04
C ARG A 161 -7.65 16.47 3.02
N ASP A 162 -7.06 15.33 2.82
CA ASP A 162 -7.79 14.06 2.69
C ASP A 162 -8.42 13.64 4.03
N LEU A 163 -7.72 13.89 5.14
CA LEU A 163 -8.23 13.62 6.48
C LEU A 163 -9.49 14.42 6.80
N VAL A 164 -9.67 15.65 6.27
CA VAL A 164 -10.91 16.43 6.45
C VAL A 164 -12.13 15.64 5.95
N ALA A 165 -12.00 14.92 4.83
CA ALA A 165 -13.08 14.11 4.32
C ALA A 165 -13.20 12.77 5.06
N LEU A 166 -12.08 12.06 5.27
CA LEU A 166 -12.05 10.74 5.90
C LEU A 166 -12.56 10.77 7.35
N THR A 167 -12.27 11.84 8.10
CA THR A 167 -12.72 11.97 9.49
C THR A 167 -14.23 12.17 9.65
N LYS A 168 -15.00 12.27 8.59
CA LYS A 168 -16.47 12.19 8.67
C LYS A 168 -16.96 10.82 9.13
N VAL A 169 -16.24 9.75 8.78
CA VAL A 169 -16.58 8.35 9.10
C VAL A 169 -15.56 7.73 10.04
N TYR A 170 -14.31 8.17 9.96
CA TYR A 170 -13.20 7.62 10.73
C TYR A 170 -12.76 8.56 11.86
N GLN A 171 -12.14 7.98 12.86
CA GLN A 171 -11.36 8.73 13.85
C GLN A 171 -9.87 8.41 13.64
N VAL A 172 -9.01 9.40 13.81
CA VAL A 172 -7.57 9.25 13.82
C VAL A 172 -7.14 8.74 15.19
N GLU A 173 -6.53 7.55 15.24
CA GLU A 173 -6.02 6.96 16.49
C GLU A 173 -4.51 7.13 16.66
N TYR A 174 -3.78 7.22 15.55
CA TYR A 174 -2.33 7.23 15.59
C TYR A 174 -1.77 8.06 14.43
N ILE A 175 -0.74 8.83 14.72
CA ILE A 175 0.06 9.54 13.72
C ILE A 175 1.53 9.39 14.09
N GLN A 176 2.33 8.87 13.17
CA GLN A 176 3.77 8.80 13.30
C GLN A 176 4.44 9.42 12.09
N SER A 177 5.34 10.36 12.31
CA SER A 177 6.20 10.90 11.27
C SER A 177 7.46 10.06 11.10
N VAL A 178 7.94 9.92 9.87
CA VAL A 178 9.20 9.25 9.52
C VAL A 178 10.03 10.19 8.66
N ASP A 179 11.27 10.43 9.07
CA ASP A 179 12.23 11.23 8.30
C ASP A 179 12.91 10.35 7.24
N MET A 180 12.21 10.17 6.11
CA MET A 180 12.65 9.31 5.02
C MET A 180 13.91 9.83 4.31
N PHE A 181 14.08 11.14 4.26
CA PHE A 181 15.22 11.80 3.61
C PHE A 181 15.78 12.90 4.49
N PRO A 182 16.63 12.55 5.50
CA PRO A 182 17.28 13.52 6.38
C PRO A 182 17.97 14.64 5.61
N HIS A 183 17.95 15.85 6.18
CA HIS A 183 18.45 17.09 5.58
C HIS A 183 17.60 17.63 4.41
N THR A 184 16.40 17.11 4.21
CA THR A 184 15.41 17.70 3.31
C THR A 184 14.20 18.23 4.09
N ALA A 185 13.39 19.10 3.49
CA ALA A 185 12.14 19.59 4.10
C ALA A 185 10.97 18.60 3.93
N ARG A 186 11.25 17.30 3.73
CA ARG A 186 10.24 16.28 3.46
C ARG A 186 10.12 15.34 4.63
N THR A 187 8.89 15.14 5.07
CA THR A 187 8.54 14.16 6.11
C THR A 187 7.45 13.27 5.58
N GLU A 188 7.58 11.98 5.80
CA GLU A 188 6.50 11.02 5.59
C GLU A 188 5.72 10.80 6.88
N ALA A 189 4.49 10.37 6.76
CA ALA A 189 3.62 10.14 7.91
C ALA A 189 2.81 8.86 7.72
N VAL A 190 2.71 8.08 8.79
CA VAL A 190 1.81 6.93 8.91
C VAL A 190 0.64 7.37 9.79
N VAL A 191 -0.58 7.24 9.29
CA VAL A 191 -1.81 7.59 10.02
C VAL A 191 -2.72 6.39 10.10
N LYS A 192 -3.08 5.99 11.33
CA LYS A 192 -4.14 4.99 11.57
C LYS A 192 -5.49 5.68 11.70
N LEU A 193 -6.44 5.17 10.96
CA LEU A 193 -7.84 5.57 10.99
C LEU A 193 -8.70 4.36 11.36
N VAL A 194 -9.63 4.54 12.28
CA VAL A 194 -10.57 3.51 12.71
C VAL A 194 -11.99 4.04 12.53
N LYS A 195 -12.88 3.19 12.03
CA LYS A 195 -14.29 3.53 11.84
C LYS A 195 -14.92 3.89 13.18
N LYS A 196 -15.68 4.99 13.20
CA LYS A 196 -16.41 5.47 14.38
C LYS A 196 -17.55 4.55 14.75
#